data_2ed0acdb2cae9fb48dba94c82a0dd902
#
_entry.id   2ed0acdb2cae9fb48dba94c82a0dd902
#
_cell.length_a   1.000
_cell.length_b   1.000
_cell.length_c   1.000
_cell.angle_alpha   90.00
_cell.angle_beta   90.00
_cell.angle_gamma   90.00
#
_symmetry.space_group_name_H-M   'P 1'
#
loop_
_entity.id
_entity.type
_entity.pdbx_description
1 polymer ?
#
loop_
_entity_poly.entity_id
_entity_poly.type
_entity_poly.pdbx_seq_one_letter_code
_entity_poly.pdbx_strand_id
1 'polypeptide(L)'
;MQAVPSCPITGLPASRRIQRISARLIAGLWRGAFGVATERQLAGIDHFGLWESPCGLAFFEPMLAGDEAFYLDLHRRGDFHRFLSAPQYPRAEFTRVAELVRPGEKILDVGCGGAALAPYLPHATYVGLDPNRHSTAAEPDIRCETVAEHAAAHPNEYDLVCASHVIEHVADPLGFARYLVESIKPEGRLCIVVPHRVSALTEIPNFVLNAPPNHLSWWNEGALQELVHRLGLVSEVLETVPFSFDSLIYWMGRLTPKLTGERYFRAHWTWHCALIWSWLVGRTSDALFRVPASARPSGLLLVARKPS
;
A
#
# COMPACT_ATOMS: atom_id res chain seq x y z
N MET A 1 29.85 -9.79 1.84
CA MET A 1 28.48 -10.28 1.49
C MET A 1 27.51 -9.57 2.42
N GLN A 2 26.43 -9.01 1.89
CA GLN A 2 25.36 -8.44 2.73
C GLN A 2 24.68 -9.60 3.48
N ALA A 3 24.47 -9.46 4.79
CA ALA A 3 23.76 -10.46 5.59
C ALA A 3 22.35 -10.67 5.03
N VAL A 4 21.82 -11.90 5.13
CA VAL A 4 20.42 -12.19 4.77
C VAL A 4 19.53 -11.53 5.82
N PRO A 5 18.63 -10.62 5.45
CA PRO A 5 17.76 -9.96 6.42
C PRO A 5 16.65 -10.90 6.91
N SER A 6 16.08 -10.56 8.06
CA SER A 6 14.92 -11.26 8.60
C SER A 6 13.63 -10.68 8.00
N CYS A 7 12.65 -11.56 7.77
CA CYS A 7 11.30 -11.18 7.36
C CYS A 7 10.65 -10.32 8.46
N PRO A 8 10.06 -9.17 8.13
CA PRO A 8 9.47 -8.26 9.11
C PRO A 8 8.16 -8.79 9.74
N ILE A 9 7.60 -9.89 9.23
CA ILE A 9 6.43 -10.56 9.81
C ILE A 9 6.84 -11.77 10.64
N THR A 10 7.68 -12.67 10.06
CA THR A 10 7.99 -13.97 10.68
C THR A 10 9.22 -13.96 11.57
N GLY A 11 10.12 -12.98 11.39
CA GLY A 11 11.46 -12.98 11.99
C GLY A 11 12.43 -13.99 11.36
N LEU A 12 11.95 -14.89 10.48
CA LEU A 12 12.79 -15.87 9.81
C LEU A 12 13.68 -15.23 8.74
N PRO A 13 14.85 -15.81 8.42
CA PRO A 13 15.67 -15.33 7.32
C PRO A 13 14.89 -15.28 6.00
N ALA A 14 15.13 -14.25 5.18
CA ALA A 14 14.58 -14.19 3.83
C ALA A 14 15.00 -15.40 3.00
N SER A 15 14.10 -15.90 2.15
CA SER A 15 14.33 -17.09 1.32
C SER A 15 15.34 -16.81 0.21
N ARG A 16 15.26 -15.62 -0.39
CA ARG A 16 16.16 -15.19 -1.49
C ARG A 16 16.15 -13.70 -1.70
N ARG A 17 17.19 -13.20 -2.33
CA ARG A 17 17.22 -11.84 -2.85
C ARG A 17 16.68 -11.83 -4.29
N ILE A 18 15.59 -11.09 -4.50
CA ILE A 18 14.97 -10.90 -5.82
C ILE A 18 15.85 -9.97 -6.67
N GLN A 19 16.19 -8.78 -6.13
CA GLN A 19 16.97 -7.79 -6.85
C GLN A 19 17.82 -6.94 -5.91
N ARG A 20 18.99 -6.49 -6.38
CA ARG A 20 19.78 -5.42 -5.78
C ARG A 20 19.61 -4.15 -6.62
N ILE A 21 19.24 -3.04 -5.99
CA ILE A 21 18.82 -1.82 -6.66
C ILE A 21 19.64 -0.65 -6.10
N SER A 22 20.27 0.14 -6.97
CA SER A 22 21.00 1.33 -6.57
C SER A 22 20.05 2.39 -6.00
N ALA A 23 20.38 2.99 -4.85
CA ALA A 23 19.64 4.10 -4.29
C ALA A 23 19.60 5.32 -5.23
N ARG A 24 20.68 5.52 -6.00
CA ARG A 24 20.72 6.58 -7.06
C ARG A 24 19.66 6.34 -8.15
N LEU A 25 19.43 5.07 -8.53
CA LEU A 25 18.37 4.75 -9.49
C LEU A 25 17.00 5.11 -8.91
N ILE A 26 16.72 4.71 -7.69
CA ILE A 26 15.45 5.03 -7.00
C ILE A 26 15.27 6.56 -6.92
N ALA A 27 16.27 7.31 -6.47
CA ALA A 27 16.21 8.76 -6.42
C ALA A 27 15.96 9.41 -7.80
N GLY A 28 16.64 8.89 -8.84
CA GLY A 28 16.45 9.35 -10.21
C GLY A 28 15.04 9.09 -10.73
N LEU A 29 14.43 7.95 -10.37
CA LEU A 29 13.06 7.60 -10.73
C LEU A 29 12.05 8.51 -10.04
N TRP A 30 12.20 8.78 -8.74
CA TRP A 30 11.34 9.72 -7.99
C TRP A 30 11.39 11.13 -8.57
N ARG A 31 12.60 11.61 -8.84
CA ARG A 31 12.79 12.93 -9.46
C ARG A 31 12.20 12.99 -10.87
N GLY A 32 12.43 11.97 -11.69
CA GLY A 32 11.97 11.93 -13.09
C GLY A 32 10.47 11.76 -13.23
N ALA A 33 9.84 10.92 -12.41
CA ALA A 33 8.41 10.63 -12.51
C ALA A 33 7.53 11.68 -11.80
N PHE A 34 7.95 12.16 -10.63
CA PHE A 34 7.11 13.01 -9.77
C PHE A 34 7.78 14.34 -9.36
N GLY A 35 9.03 14.59 -9.78
CA GLY A 35 9.78 15.77 -9.35
C GLY A 35 10.16 15.77 -7.87
N VAL A 36 9.99 14.64 -7.17
CA VAL A 36 10.25 14.50 -5.74
C VAL A 36 11.74 14.24 -5.49
N ALA A 37 12.36 15.04 -4.63
CA ALA A 37 13.75 14.91 -4.24
C ALA A 37 13.87 13.98 -3.03
N THR A 38 14.52 12.82 -3.21
CA THR A 38 14.67 11.81 -2.15
C THR A 38 16.12 11.65 -1.65
N GLU A 39 17.05 12.48 -2.14
CA GLU A 39 18.47 12.33 -1.84
C GLU A 39 18.79 12.48 -0.35
N ARG A 40 18.08 13.38 0.34
CA ARG A 40 18.24 13.56 1.78
C ARG A 40 17.80 12.31 2.54
N GLN A 41 16.66 11.73 2.15
CA GLN A 41 16.11 10.55 2.78
C GLN A 41 16.95 9.30 2.52
N LEU A 42 17.49 9.18 1.30
CA LEU A 42 18.32 8.05 0.90
C LEU A 42 19.81 8.25 1.24
N ALA A 43 20.16 9.31 1.99
CA ALA A 43 21.54 9.60 2.36
C ALA A 43 22.14 8.44 3.17
N GLY A 44 23.36 8.02 2.78
CA GLY A 44 24.06 6.90 3.41
C GLY A 44 23.63 5.51 2.92
N ILE A 45 22.65 5.43 2.02
CA ILE A 45 22.22 4.18 1.41
C ILE A 45 22.78 4.09 0.00
N ASP A 46 23.63 3.11 -0.26
CA ASP A 46 24.12 2.84 -1.61
C ASP A 46 23.15 2.00 -2.43
N HIS A 47 22.54 1.00 -1.79
CA HIS A 47 21.67 0.03 -2.45
C HIS A 47 20.57 -0.47 -1.53
N PHE A 48 19.42 -0.74 -2.13
CA PHE A 48 18.37 -1.55 -1.54
C PHE A 48 18.47 -2.99 -2.04
N GLY A 49 18.23 -3.95 -1.16
CA GLY A 49 17.90 -5.32 -1.54
C GLY A 49 16.38 -5.48 -1.56
N LEU A 50 15.81 -5.96 -2.66
CA LEU A 50 14.44 -6.48 -2.65
C LEU A 50 14.54 -7.98 -2.34
N TRP A 51 13.90 -8.41 -1.26
CA TRP A 51 13.99 -9.77 -0.74
C TRP A 51 12.61 -10.43 -0.69
N GLU A 52 12.58 -11.74 -0.78
CA GLU A 52 11.37 -12.55 -0.61
C GLU A 52 11.48 -13.35 0.69
N SER A 53 10.42 -13.31 1.50
CA SER A 53 10.32 -14.09 2.71
C SER A 53 9.62 -15.43 2.50
N PRO A 54 9.76 -16.41 3.44
CA PRO A 54 9.08 -17.71 3.34
C PRO A 54 7.54 -17.61 3.22
N CYS A 55 6.92 -16.57 3.80
CA CYS A 55 5.47 -16.34 3.69
C CYS A 55 5.04 -15.67 2.39
N GLY A 56 5.97 -15.37 1.48
CA GLY A 56 5.68 -14.73 0.18
C GLY A 56 5.66 -13.20 0.21
N LEU A 57 5.86 -12.54 1.37
CA LEU A 57 6.09 -11.11 1.41
C LEU A 57 7.38 -10.76 0.67
N ALA A 58 7.33 -9.79 -0.25
CA ALA A 58 8.55 -9.16 -0.72
C ALA A 58 8.77 -7.86 0.04
N PHE A 59 10.02 -7.58 0.43
CA PHE A 59 10.34 -6.39 1.22
C PHE A 59 11.72 -5.83 0.86
N PHE A 60 11.86 -4.52 1.03
CA PHE A 60 13.12 -3.85 0.80
C PHE A 60 13.98 -3.86 2.06
N GLU A 61 15.29 -3.99 1.87
CA GLU A 61 16.27 -3.83 2.94
C GLU A 61 17.36 -2.84 2.48
N PRO A 62 17.54 -1.73 3.22
CA PRO A 62 16.82 -1.34 4.44
C PRO A 62 15.36 -0.95 4.19
N MET A 63 14.49 -1.16 5.21
CA MET A 63 13.09 -0.72 5.20
C MET A 63 13.02 0.75 5.65
N LEU A 64 13.28 1.66 4.71
CA LEU A 64 13.31 3.10 4.96
C LEU A 64 11.99 3.74 4.53
N ALA A 65 11.16 4.09 5.50
CA ALA A 65 9.90 4.79 5.27
C ALA A 65 10.09 6.27 4.89
N GLY A 66 9.16 6.81 4.11
CA GLY A 66 9.05 8.23 3.84
C GLY A 66 8.79 9.04 5.13
N ASP A 67 9.44 10.20 5.25
CA ASP A 67 9.11 11.16 6.30
C ASP A 67 7.95 12.09 5.86
N GLU A 68 7.46 12.90 6.79
CA GLU A 68 6.42 13.88 6.50
C GLU A 68 6.77 14.76 5.30
N ALA A 69 8.02 15.20 5.18
CA ALA A 69 8.45 16.06 4.08
C ALA A 69 8.36 15.36 2.72
N PHE A 70 8.68 14.05 2.67
CA PHE A 70 8.51 13.24 1.47
C PHE A 70 7.05 13.16 1.06
N TYR A 71 6.14 12.83 1.98
CA TYR A 71 4.71 12.70 1.65
C TYR A 71 4.08 14.05 1.30
N LEU A 72 4.45 15.13 1.99
CA LEU A 72 4.01 16.49 1.62
C LEU A 72 4.45 16.88 0.21
N ASP A 73 5.72 16.62 -0.16
CA ASP A 73 6.24 16.92 -1.50
C ASP A 73 5.57 16.04 -2.56
N LEU A 74 5.37 14.76 -2.25
CA LEU A 74 4.69 13.82 -3.12
C LEU A 74 3.23 14.23 -3.38
N HIS A 75 2.48 14.65 -2.36
CA HIS A 75 1.10 15.09 -2.51
C HIS A 75 0.99 16.44 -3.25
N ARG A 76 1.95 17.34 -3.02
CA ARG A 76 1.95 18.66 -3.68
C ARG A 76 2.34 18.59 -5.15
N ARG A 77 3.31 17.75 -5.51
CA ARG A 77 3.86 17.66 -6.86
C ARG A 77 3.27 16.51 -7.65
N GLY A 78 3.06 15.37 -6.99
CA GLY A 78 2.46 14.21 -7.57
C GLY A 78 0.96 14.31 -7.52
N ASP A 79 0.35 14.95 -8.51
CA ASP A 79 -1.09 14.81 -8.71
C ASP A 79 -1.36 13.33 -9.12
N PHE A 80 -1.25 12.42 -8.13
CA PHE A 80 -1.41 10.97 -8.32
C PHE A 80 -2.70 10.63 -9.05
N HIS A 81 -3.77 11.34 -8.72
CA HIS A 81 -5.06 11.15 -9.34
C HIS A 81 -5.03 11.55 -10.81
N ARG A 82 -4.31 12.62 -11.16
CA ARG A 82 -4.10 13.01 -12.56
C ARG A 82 -3.19 12.05 -13.30
N PHE A 83 -2.10 11.62 -12.68
CA PHE A 83 -1.14 10.72 -13.31
C PHE A 83 -1.77 9.35 -13.62
N LEU A 84 -2.49 8.77 -12.67
CA LEU A 84 -3.15 7.48 -12.80
C LEU A 84 -4.55 7.59 -13.43
N SER A 85 -5.03 8.81 -13.75
CA SER A 85 -6.40 9.04 -14.23
C SER A 85 -7.46 8.44 -13.29
N ALA A 86 -7.12 8.30 -12.02
CA ALA A 86 -8.00 7.68 -11.06
C ALA A 86 -9.17 8.63 -10.73
N PRO A 87 -10.42 8.19 -10.89
CA PRO A 87 -11.54 8.96 -10.39
C PRO A 87 -11.44 9.08 -8.88
N GLN A 88 -11.73 10.26 -8.35
CA GLN A 88 -11.72 10.47 -6.91
C GLN A 88 -12.81 9.62 -6.23
N TYR A 89 -13.93 9.40 -6.92
CA TYR A 89 -15.07 8.59 -6.48
C TYR A 89 -15.84 8.00 -7.69
N PRO A 90 -16.50 6.83 -7.58
CA PRO A 90 -16.41 5.90 -6.45
C PRO A 90 -15.11 5.08 -6.49
N ARG A 91 -14.60 4.71 -5.31
CA ARG A 91 -13.47 3.78 -5.15
C ARG A 91 -14.00 2.40 -4.79
N ALA A 92 -13.72 1.43 -5.64
CA ALA A 92 -14.30 0.09 -5.51
C ALA A 92 -13.89 -0.62 -4.22
N GLU A 93 -12.63 -0.44 -3.80
CA GLU A 93 -12.12 -0.97 -2.53
C GLU A 93 -12.88 -0.41 -1.32
N PHE A 94 -13.25 0.88 -1.35
CA PHE A 94 -14.03 1.49 -0.27
C PHE A 94 -15.50 1.07 -0.28
N THR A 95 -16.07 0.89 -1.48
CA THR A 95 -17.40 0.30 -1.61
C THR A 95 -17.43 -1.10 -0.98
N ARG A 96 -16.39 -1.90 -1.26
CA ARG A 96 -16.29 -3.24 -0.69
C ARG A 96 -16.11 -3.24 0.83
N VAL A 97 -15.29 -2.33 1.37
CA VAL A 97 -15.18 -2.15 2.83
C VAL A 97 -16.53 -1.77 3.43
N ALA A 98 -17.26 -0.84 2.81
CA ALA A 98 -18.58 -0.41 3.28
C ALA A 98 -19.61 -1.53 3.35
N GLU A 99 -19.59 -2.48 2.39
CA GLU A 99 -20.47 -3.67 2.40
C GLU A 99 -20.20 -4.60 3.60
N LEU A 100 -19.00 -4.51 4.20
CA LEU A 100 -18.60 -5.31 5.36
C LEU A 100 -18.92 -4.64 6.69
N VAL A 101 -19.28 -3.34 6.67
CA VAL A 101 -19.62 -2.55 7.86
C VAL A 101 -21.10 -2.69 8.18
N ARG A 102 -21.43 -2.93 9.44
CA ARG A 102 -22.80 -3.03 9.93
C ARG A 102 -23.29 -1.67 10.43
N PRO A 103 -24.57 -1.36 10.29
CA PRO A 103 -25.15 -0.13 10.86
C PRO A 103 -24.87 -0.01 12.37
N GLY A 104 -24.42 1.15 12.81
CA GLY A 104 -24.12 1.45 14.21
C GLY A 104 -22.74 1.01 14.69
N GLU A 105 -21.94 0.33 13.88
CA GLU A 105 -20.56 -0.01 14.24
C GLU A 105 -19.69 1.23 14.38
N LYS A 106 -18.72 1.17 15.30
CA LYS A 106 -17.67 2.17 15.49
C LYS A 106 -16.43 1.75 14.71
N ILE A 107 -16.01 2.58 13.77
CA ILE A 107 -14.94 2.29 12.82
C ILE A 107 -13.73 3.19 13.09
N LEU A 108 -12.55 2.60 13.10
CA LEU A 108 -11.27 3.31 13.08
C LEU A 108 -10.62 3.14 11.71
N ASP A 109 -10.33 4.25 11.02
CA ASP A 109 -9.62 4.28 9.74
C ASP A 109 -8.22 4.82 9.95
N VAL A 110 -7.22 3.95 9.97
CA VAL A 110 -5.83 4.28 10.27
C VAL A 110 -5.08 4.62 8.98
N GLY A 111 -4.42 5.78 8.95
CA GLY A 111 -3.83 6.35 7.74
C GLY A 111 -4.91 6.91 6.81
N CYS A 112 -5.95 7.50 7.37
CA CYS A 112 -7.15 7.93 6.67
C CYS A 112 -6.92 9.06 5.65
N GLY A 113 -5.80 9.77 5.71
CA GLY A 113 -5.51 10.91 4.87
C GLY A 113 -6.65 11.94 4.91
N GLY A 114 -7.34 12.13 3.80
CA GLY A 114 -8.51 12.99 3.66
C GLY A 114 -9.83 12.37 4.09
N ALA A 115 -9.83 11.32 4.90
CA ALA A 115 -11.04 10.56 5.30
C ALA A 115 -11.90 10.12 4.09
N ALA A 116 -11.25 9.69 3.02
CA ALA A 116 -11.94 9.32 1.79
C ALA A 116 -12.86 8.10 1.92
N LEU A 117 -12.71 7.30 2.98
CA LEU A 117 -13.60 6.20 3.31
C LEU A 117 -14.89 6.67 4.01
N ALA A 118 -14.84 7.75 4.78
CA ALA A 118 -15.97 8.24 5.60
C ALA A 118 -17.30 8.40 4.83
N PRO A 119 -17.32 8.99 3.60
CA PRO A 119 -18.57 9.12 2.83
C PRO A 119 -19.25 7.79 2.46
N TYR A 120 -18.53 6.67 2.49
CA TYR A 120 -19.05 5.34 2.22
C TYR A 120 -19.70 4.70 3.46
N LEU A 121 -19.54 5.31 4.63
CA LEU A 121 -19.96 4.77 5.93
C LEU A 121 -21.02 5.63 6.63
N PRO A 122 -22.12 6.02 5.96
CA PRO A 122 -23.10 6.99 6.50
C PRO A 122 -23.85 6.49 7.73
N HIS A 123 -23.81 5.18 8.01
CA HIS A 123 -24.52 4.55 9.13
C HIS A 123 -23.60 4.03 10.23
N ALA A 124 -22.32 4.38 10.19
CA ALA A 124 -21.32 4.00 11.18
C ALA A 124 -20.77 5.24 11.92
N THR A 125 -20.21 5.04 13.10
CA THR A 125 -19.45 6.08 13.79
C THR A 125 -18.00 6.01 13.31
N TYR A 126 -17.58 7.01 12.52
CA TYR A 126 -16.25 7.05 11.93
C TYR A 126 -15.27 7.85 12.77
N VAL A 127 -14.06 7.31 12.95
CA VAL A 127 -12.88 7.98 13.50
C VAL A 127 -11.72 7.72 12.57
N GLY A 128 -11.05 8.78 12.12
CA GLY A 128 -9.84 8.68 11.29
C GLY A 128 -8.58 8.97 12.11
N LEU A 129 -7.49 8.29 11.81
CA LEU A 129 -6.15 8.62 12.33
C LEU A 129 -5.22 8.94 11.16
N ASP A 130 -4.53 10.07 11.24
CA ASP A 130 -3.42 10.38 10.34
C ASP A 130 -2.43 11.31 11.04
N PRO A 131 -1.17 10.89 11.29
CA PRO A 131 -0.20 11.69 12.05
C PRO A 131 0.22 12.98 11.33
N ASN A 132 -0.06 13.09 10.03
CA ASN A 132 0.32 14.24 9.21
C ASN A 132 -0.86 15.16 8.88
N ARG A 133 -2.03 14.97 9.55
CA ARG A 133 -3.23 15.73 9.24
C ARG A 133 -3.96 16.24 10.47
N HIS A 134 -4.37 17.51 10.39
CA HIS A 134 -5.23 18.13 11.37
C HIS A 134 -6.65 18.28 10.79
N SER A 135 -7.66 17.85 11.54
CA SER A 135 -9.07 18.05 11.19
C SER A 135 -9.46 19.52 11.31
N THR A 136 -10.36 19.96 10.44
CA THR A 136 -11.08 21.21 10.60
C THR A 136 -12.50 20.93 11.13
N ALA A 137 -13.13 21.89 11.79
CA ALA A 137 -14.43 21.71 12.45
C ALA A 137 -15.60 21.23 11.54
N ALA A 138 -15.40 21.21 10.22
CA ALA A 138 -16.40 20.77 9.23
C ALA A 138 -16.13 19.36 8.66
N GLU A 139 -15.06 18.70 9.08
CA GLU A 139 -14.62 17.41 8.55
C GLU A 139 -15.00 16.25 9.51
N PRO A 140 -14.98 15.00 9.04
CA PRO A 140 -15.07 13.82 9.92
C PRO A 140 -14.06 13.88 11.08
N ASP A 141 -14.31 13.17 12.18
CA ASP A 141 -13.38 13.10 13.32
C ASP A 141 -12.05 12.49 12.87
N ILE A 142 -11.08 13.36 12.55
CA ILE A 142 -9.70 12.99 12.19
C ILE A 142 -8.79 13.44 13.32
N ARG A 143 -8.02 12.50 13.86
CA ARG A 143 -7.08 12.73 14.96
C ARG A 143 -5.66 12.69 14.44
N CYS A 144 -4.86 13.71 14.81
CA CYS A 144 -3.45 13.81 14.48
C CYS A 144 -2.62 13.08 15.53
N GLU A 145 -2.64 11.76 15.49
CA GLU A 145 -1.92 10.89 16.42
C GLU A 145 -1.48 9.60 15.71
N THR A 146 -0.46 8.94 16.25
CA THR A 146 -0.03 7.64 15.76
C THR A 146 -0.99 6.54 16.24
N VAL A 147 -1.02 5.42 15.51
CA VAL A 147 -1.82 4.26 15.93
C VAL A 147 -1.38 3.72 17.29
N ALA A 148 -0.09 3.83 17.64
CA ALA A 148 0.44 3.39 18.93
C ALA A 148 -0.10 4.23 20.11
N GLU A 149 -0.09 5.57 19.96
CA GLU A 149 -0.67 6.49 20.94
C GLU A 149 -2.17 6.25 21.09
N HIS A 150 -2.86 6.11 19.97
CA HIS A 150 -4.29 5.86 19.94
C HIS A 150 -4.67 4.53 20.61
N ALA A 151 -4.00 3.43 20.28
CA ALA A 151 -4.26 2.12 20.86
C ALA A 151 -4.07 2.09 22.37
N ALA A 152 -3.05 2.80 22.89
CA ALA A 152 -2.82 2.94 24.33
C ALA A 152 -3.95 3.68 25.05
N ALA A 153 -4.57 4.68 24.41
CA ALA A 153 -5.65 5.49 24.96
C ALA A 153 -7.05 4.86 24.76
N HIS A 154 -7.21 4.06 23.71
CA HIS A 154 -8.49 3.52 23.24
C HIS A 154 -8.45 2.01 22.98
N PRO A 155 -8.04 1.18 23.96
CA PRO A 155 -7.98 -0.27 23.79
C PRO A 155 -9.40 -0.86 23.70
N ASN A 156 -9.59 -1.84 22.81
CA ASN A 156 -10.85 -2.57 22.64
C ASN A 156 -12.08 -1.67 22.41
N GLU A 157 -11.92 -0.62 21.62
CA GLU A 157 -12.98 0.39 21.45
C GLU A 157 -13.75 0.26 20.14
N TYR A 158 -13.17 -0.36 19.11
CA TYR A 158 -13.72 -0.36 17.76
C TYR A 158 -14.27 -1.71 17.33
N ASP A 159 -15.38 -1.69 16.60
CA ASP A 159 -16.00 -2.88 16.01
C ASP A 159 -15.25 -3.32 14.75
N LEU A 160 -14.71 -2.35 13.99
CA LEU A 160 -13.83 -2.57 12.85
C LEU A 160 -12.67 -1.56 12.90
N VAL A 161 -11.44 -2.04 12.71
CA VAL A 161 -10.27 -1.21 12.44
C VAL A 161 -9.82 -1.45 11.02
N CYS A 162 -9.74 -0.39 10.23
CA CYS A 162 -9.36 -0.42 8.83
C CYS A 162 -7.99 0.22 8.61
N ALA A 163 -7.15 -0.37 7.76
CA ALA A 163 -5.92 0.22 7.27
C ALA A 163 -5.83 -0.02 5.75
N SER A 164 -6.16 1.00 4.98
CA SER A 164 -6.20 0.92 3.51
C SER A 164 -5.03 1.67 2.91
N HIS A 165 -4.14 0.93 2.22
CA HIS A 165 -2.91 1.48 1.65
C HIS A 165 -1.98 2.14 2.69
N VAL A 166 -1.71 1.43 3.80
CA VAL A 166 -0.87 1.91 4.89
C VAL A 166 0.24 0.93 5.25
N ILE A 167 -0.08 -0.35 5.45
CA ILE A 167 0.87 -1.34 5.99
C ILE A 167 2.07 -1.57 5.07
N GLU A 168 1.94 -1.34 3.77
CA GLU A 168 3.03 -1.41 2.80
C GLU A 168 4.05 -0.27 2.95
N HIS A 169 3.69 0.81 3.66
CA HIS A 169 4.53 1.98 3.89
C HIS A 169 5.29 1.95 5.21
N VAL A 170 4.97 1.01 6.12
CA VAL A 170 5.57 0.99 7.45
C VAL A 170 6.79 0.06 7.52
N ALA A 171 7.80 0.47 8.31
CA ALA A 171 9.03 -0.30 8.46
C ALA A 171 8.87 -1.54 9.35
N ASP A 172 7.95 -1.51 10.32
CA ASP A 172 7.57 -2.65 11.17
C ASP A 172 6.08 -2.99 10.99
N PRO A 173 5.73 -3.76 9.94
CA PRO A 173 4.34 -4.08 9.65
C PRO A 173 3.69 -4.97 10.72
N LEU A 174 4.45 -5.84 11.40
CA LEU A 174 3.90 -6.68 12.48
C LEU A 174 3.61 -5.84 13.73
N GLY A 175 4.53 -4.96 14.15
CA GLY A 175 4.32 -4.05 15.26
C GLY A 175 3.14 -3.10 15.01
N PHE A 176 3.09 -2.52 13.81
CA PHE A 176 1.96 -1.69 13.37
C PHE A 176 0.62 -2.45 13.49
N ALA A 177 0.54 -3.67 12.95
CA ALA A 177 -0.68 -4.45 12.97
C ALA A 177 -1.10 -4.88 14.39
N ARG A 178 -0.17 -5.05 15.33
CA ARG A 178 -0.48 -5.28 16.75
C ARG A 178 -1.25 -4.11 17.36
N TYR A 179 -0.83 -2.87 17.11
CA TYR A 179 -1.57 -1.69 17.58
C TYR A 179 -2.97 -1.60 16.97
N LEU A 180 -3.16 -2.00 15.70
CA LEU A 180 -4.49 -2.10 15.12
C LEU A 180 -5.37 -3.06 15.94
N VAL A 181 -4.83 -4.27 16.25
CA VAL A 181 -5.57 -5.30 16.99
C VAL A 181 -5.86 -4.90 18.45
N GLU A 182 -4.97 -4.15 19.10
CA GLU A 182 -5.19 -3.62 20.46
C GLU A 182 -6.43 -2.73 20.53
N SER A 183 -6.70 -1.95 19.47
CA SER A 183 -7.87 -1.08 19.38
C SER A 183 -9.19 -1.82 19.09
N ILE A 184 -9.14 -3.08 18.64
CA ILE A 184 -10.31 -3.88 18.25
C ILE A 184 -10.96 -4.52 19.48
N LYS A 185 -12.29 -4.42 19.61
CA LYS A 185 -13.10 -5.16 20.59
C LYS A 185 -12.92 -6.68 20.46
N PRO A 186 -13.16 -7.48 21.52
CA PRO A 186 -13.44 -8.90 21.34
C PRO A 186 -14.54 -9.11 20.29
N GLU A 187 -14.38 -10.09 19.40
CA GLU A 187 -15.25 -10.37 18.25
C GLU A 187 -15.28 -9.26 17.18
N GLY A 188 -14.57 -8.15 17.38
CA GLY A 188 -14.38 -7.12 16.35
C GLY A 188 -13.42 -7.54 15.25
N ARG A 189 -13.25 -6.72 14.21
CA ARG A 189 -12.60 -7.11 12.97
C ARG A 189 -11.49 -6.15 12.57
N LEU A 190 -10.44 -6.72 11.97
CA LEU A 190 -9.38 -6.01 11.26
C LEU A 190 -9.67 -6.07 9.76
N CYS A 191 -9.63 -4.94 9.08
CA CYS A 191 -9.69 -4.85 7.62
C CYS A 191 -8.39 -4.24 7.08
N ILE A 192 -7.69 -4.96 6.21
CA ILE A 192 -6.48 -4.48 5.53
C ILE A 192 -6.71 -4.51 4.03
N VAL A 193 -6.40 -3.39 3.36
CA VAL A 193 -6.37 -3.31 1.90
C VAL A 193 -4.97 -2.91 1.46
N VAL A 194 -4.36 -3.70 0.58
CA VAL A 194 -2.98 -3.49 0.10
C VAL A 194 -2.87 -3.71 -1.41
N PRO A 195 -1.87 -3.12 -2.08
CA PRO A 195 -1.53 -3.50 -3.45
C PRO A 195 -1.10 -4.96 -3.53
N HIS A 196 -1.67 -5.68 -4.49
CA HIS A 196 -1.36 -7.09 -4.70
C HIS A 196 -0.06 -7.26 -5.47
N ARG A 197 0.90 -7.96 -4.87
CA ARG A 197 2.21 -8.24 -5.50
C ARG A 197 2.07 -8.96 -6.85
N VAL A 198 1.10 -9.87 -6.98
CA VAL A 198 0.89 -10.65 -8.21
C VAL A 198 -0.19 -9.98 -9.06
N SER A 199 0.08 -8.78 -9.54
CA SER A 199 -0.82 -7.98 -10.38
C SER A 199 -0.03 -7.21 -11.45
N ALA A 200 -0.74 -6.51 -12.33
CA ALA A 200 -0.12 -5.65 -13.34
C ALA A 200 0.77 -4.54 -12.74
N LEU A 201 0.57 -4.14 -11.48
CA LEU A 201 1.41 -3.16 -10.78
C LEU A 201 2.89 -3.55 -10.73
N THR A 202 3.21 -4.83 -10.62
CA THR A 202 4.59 -5.33 -10.57
C THR A 202 5.11 -5.72 -11.96
N GLU A 203 4.26 -5.79 -12.97
CA GLU A 203 4.66 -6.06 -14.35
C GLU A 203 5.26 -4.83 -15.05
N ILE A 204 5.00 -3.62 -14.53
CA ILE A 204 5.51 -2.36 -15.09
C ILE A 204 6.90 -2.10 -14.54
N PRO A 205 7.97 -2.12 -15.38
CA PRO A 205 9.32 -1.80 -14.92
C PRO A 205 9.43 -0.33 -14.50
N ASN A 206 10.28 -0.07 -13.51
CA ASN A 206 10.51 1.28 -12.99
C ASN A 206 9.27 1.98 -12.43
N PHE A 207 8.25 1.22 -12.03
CA PHE A 207 7.07 1.77 -11.37
C PHE A 207 7.45 2.20 -9.95
N VAL A 208 7.92 3.44 -9.84
CA VAL A 208 8.58 3.95 -8.63
C VAL A 208 7.67 4.05 -7.42
N LEU A 209 6.35 4.08 -7.59
CA LEU A 209 5.39 4.00 -6.49
C LEU A 209 5.53 2.72 -5.66
N ASN A 210 6.03 1.64 -6.29
CA ASN A 210 6.35 0.37 -5.62
C ASN A 210 7.75 0.34 -5.02
N ALA A 211 8.42 1.49 -4.83
CA ALA A 211 9.79 1.58 -4.32
C ALA A 211 9.89 2.43 -3.06
N PRO A 212 10.94 2.21 -2.22
CA PRO A 212 11.27 3.14 -1.14
C PRO A 212 11.46 4.59 -1.64
N PRO A 213 11.12 5.57 -0.82
CA PRO A 213 10.64 5.47 0.54
C PRO A 213 9.10 5.32 0.65
N ASN A 214 8.39 5.10 -0.47
CA ASN A 214 6.94 4.93 -0.48
C ASN A 214 6.54 3.51 -0.07
N HIS A 215 6.64 2.51 -0.96
CA HIS A 215 6.35 1.12 -0.60
C HIS A 215 7.62 0.40 -0.12
N LEU A 216 7.58 -0.13 1.09
CA LEU A 216 8.65 -0.89 1.72
C LEU A 216 8.44 -2.39 1.59
N SER A 217 7.19 -2.80 1.37
CA SER A 217 6.81 -4.20 1.24
C SER A 217 5.71 -4.41 0.19
N TRP A 218 5.72 -5.58 -0.43
CA TRP A 218 4.74 -6.01 -1.42
C TRP A 218 4.05 -7.27 -0.93
N TRP A 219 2.74 -7.23 -0.88
CA TRP A 219 1.90 -8.21 -0.22
C TRP A 219 1.24 -9.19 -1.19
N ASN A 220 1.08 -10.43 -0.73
CA ASN A 220 0.27 -11.45 -1.36
C ASN A 220 -0.59 -12.16 -0.32
N GLU A 221 -1.40 -13.10 -0.77
CA GLU A 221 -2.32 -13.86 0.09
C GLU A 221 -1.59 -14.57 1.23
N GLY A 222 -0.45 -15.22 0.94
CA GLY A 222 0.35 -15.94 1.95
C GLY A 222 0.90 -15.01 3.03
N ALA A 223 1.37 -13.81 2.66
CA ALA A 223 1.87 -12.82 3.61
C ALA A 223 0.76 -12.28 4.53
N LEU A 224 -0.44 -12.05 3.99
CA LEU A 224 -1.60 -11.62 4.79
C LEU A 224 -2.09 -12.74 5.72
N GLN A 225 -2.12 -13.99 5.26
CA GLN A 225 -2.48 -15.14 6.10
C GLN A 225 -1.47 -15.35 7.24
N GLU A 226 -0.17 -15.20 6.96
CA GLU A 226 0.86 -15.29 8.01
C GLU A 226 0.72 -14.14 9.01
N LEU A 227 0.41 -12.92 8.57
CA LEU A 227 0.14 -11.79 9.46
C LEU A 227 -1.04 -12.11 10.39
N VAL A 228 -2.16 -12.60 9.86
CA VAL A 228 -3.34 -13.02 10.63
C VAL A 228 -2.97 -14.07 11.68
N HIS A 229 -2.21 -15.11 11.28
CA HIS A 229 -1.73 -16.14 12.18
C HIS A 229 -0.88 -15.57 13.32
N ARG A 230 0.07 -14.66 13.01
CA ARG A 230 0.95 -14.03 14.02
C ARG A 230 0.20 -13.12 14.99
N LEU A 231 -0.94 -12.59 14.57
CA LEU A 231 -1.81 -11.75 15.40
C LEU A 231 -2.84 -12.56 16.19
N GLY A 232 -2.92 -13.89 15.99
CA GLY A 232 -3.92 -14.73 16.65
C GLY A 232 -5.36 -14.44 16.19
N LEU A 233 -5.53 -13.92 14.98
CA LEU A 233 -6.84 -13.60 14.40
C LEU A 233 -7.39 -14.79 13.59
N VAL A 234 -8.68 -14.75 13.29
CA VAL A 234 -9.36 -15.71 12.42
C VAL A 234 -9.70 -15.02 11.09
N SER A 235 -9.13 -15.51 9.98
CA SER A 235 -9.42 -14.96 8.65
C SER A 235 -10.87 -15.26 8.26
N GLU A 236 -11.62 -14.23 7.87
CA GLU A 236 -13.01 -14.34 7.40
C GLU A 236 -13.15 -14.08 5.89
N VAL A 237 -12.41 -13.09 5.38
CA VAL A 237 -12.39 -12.72 3.97
C VAL A 237 -10.94 -12.52 3.52
N LEU A 238 -10.57 -13.06 2.39
CA LEU A 238 -9.33 -12.78 1.68
C LEU A 238 -9.61 -12.84 0.18
N GLU A 239 -9.68 -11.69 -0.46
CA GLU A 239 -10.08 -11.59 -1.86
C GLU A 239 -9.32 -10.49 -2.59
N THR A 240 -9.32 -10.57 -3.92
CA THR A 240 -8.80 -9.49 -4.76
C THR A 240 -9.87 -8.42 -4.96
N VAL A 241 -9.47 -7.15 -4.87
CA VAL A 241 -10.35 -5.99 -5.08
C VAL A 241 -9.77 -5.06 -6.16
N PRO A 242 -10.61 -4.51 -7.05
CA PRO A 242 -10.13 -3.57 -8.04
C PRO A 242 -9.82 -2.21 -7.39
N PHE A 243 -8.76 -1.56 -7.91
CA PHE A 243 -8.48 -0.17 -7.64
C PHE A 243 -8.99 0.71 -8.79
N SER A 244 -9.23 1.97 -8.50
CA SER A 244 -9.77 2.93 -9.48
C SER A 244 -8.86 3.14 -10.71
N PHE A 245 -7.58 2.81 -10.61
CA PHE A 245 -6.59 2.92 -11.68
C PHE A 245 -6.25 1.59 -12.38
N ASP A 246 -6.92 0.50 -12.03
CA ASP A 246 -6.61 -0.85 -12.56
C ASP A 246 -6.66 -0.92 -14.09
N SER A 247 -7.58 -0.20 -14.70
CA SER A 247 -7.70 -0.18 -16.15
C SER A 247 -6.45 0.39 -16.82
N LEU A 248 -5.96 1.54 -16.36
CA LEU A 248 -4.73 2.13 -16.86
C LEU A 248 -3.51 1.23 -16.60
N ILE A 249 -3.39 0.69 -15.40
CA ILE A 249 -2.29 -0.21 -15.02
C ILE A 249 -2.30 -1.48 -15.87
N TYR A 250 -3.46 -2.05 -16.14
CA TYR A 250 -3.61 -3.19 -17.04
C TYR A 250 -3.04 -2.89 -18.43
N TRP A 251 -3.44 -1.77 -19.04
CA TRP A 251 -2.95 -1.39 -20.36
C TRP A 251 -1.47 -1.06 -20.36
N MET A 252 -0.99 -0.36 -19.34
CA MET A 252 0.45 -0.11 -19.18
C MET A 252 1.24 -1.42 -19.10
N GLY A 253 0.82 -2.37 -18.28
CA GLY A 253 1.49 -3.66 -18.15
C GLY A 253 1.50 -4.47 -19.45
N ARG A 254 0.43 -4.37 -20.25
CA ARG A 254 0.33 -5.02 -21.56
C ARG A 254 1.25 -4.40 -22.63
N LEU A 255 1.46 -3.09 -22.56
CA LEU A 255 2.20 -2.30 -23.55
C LEU A 255 3.68 -2.12 -23.19
N THR A 256 4.04 -2.42 -21.94
CA THR A 256 5.43 -2.42 -21.51
C THR A 256 6.11 -3.72 -21.94
N PRO A 257 7.36 -3.67 -22.44
CA PRO A 257 8.12 -4.88 -22.73
C PRO A 257 8.18 -5.79 -21.51
N LYS A 258 7.85 -7.07 -21.68
CA LYS A 258 7.83 -8.03 -20.58
C LYS A 258 9.16 -8.08 -19.84
N LEU A 259 9.10 -8.08 -18.53
CA LEU A 259 10.26 -8.27 -17.68
C LEU A 259 10.85 -9.65 -17.94
N THR A 260 12.09 -9.70 -18.38
CA THR A 260 12.86 -10.94 -18.40
C THR A 260 13.43 -11.16 -17.01
N GLY A 261 12.90 -12.11 -16.29
CA GLY A 261 13.23 -12.34 -14.89
C GLY A 261 12.68 -11.25 -13.96
N GLU A 262 12.90 -11.41 -12.66
CA GLU A 262 12.40 -10.52 -11.61
C GLU A 262 13.29 -9.28 -11.45
N ARG A 263 13.42 -8.50 -12.51
CA ARG A 263 14.19 -7.24 -12.52
C ARG A 263 13.23 -6.05 -12.67
N TYR A 264 12.62 -5.66 -11.59
CA TYR A 264 11.60 -4.61 -11.55
C TYR A 264 12.15 -3.20 -11.80
N PHE A 265 13.39 -2.92 -11.36
CA PHE A 265 14.03 -1.61 -11.51
C PHE A 265 15.27 -1.73 -12.39
N ARG A 266 15.34 -0.91 -13.42
CA ARG A 266 16.36 -0.97 -14.49
C ARG A 266 16.95 0.39 -14.78
N ALA A 267 18.27 0.50 -14.75
CA ALA A 267 19.00 1.76 -14.91
C ALA A 267 19.09 2.26 -16.37
N HIS A 268 18.93 1.36 -17.37
CA HIS A 268 19.12 1.78 -18.76
C HIS A 268 17.96 2.70 -19.20
N TRP A 269 18.31 3.82 -19.83
CA TRP A 269 17.38 4.89 -20.22
C TRP A 269 16.20 4.43 -21.09
N THR A 270 16.38 3.39 -21.90
CA THR A 270 15.29 2.82 -22.72
C THR A 270 14.10 2.36 -21.91
N TRP A 271 14.30 1.97 -20.64
CA TRP A 271 13.21 1.57 -19.76
C TRP A 271 12.39 2.75 -19.26
N HIS A 272 13.00 3.92 -19.12
CA HIS A 272 12.28 5.16 -18.83
C HIS A 272 11.44 5.57 -20.05
N CYS A 273 12.00 5.49 -21.26
CA CYS A 273 11.23 5.72 -22.49
C CYS A 273 10.07 4.72 -22.65
N ALA A 274 10.31 3.43 -22.36
CA ALA A 274 9.27 2.42 -22.41
C ALA A 274 8.12 2.70 -21.42
N LEU A 275 8.44 3.16 -20.20
CA LEU A 275 7.43 3.55 -19.22
C LEU A 275 6.59 4.74 -19.69
N ILE A 276 7.24 5.80 -20.19
CA ILE A 276 6.54 6.98 -20.72
C ILE A 276 5.64 6.58 -21.90
N TRP A 277 6.17 5.79 -22.81
CA TRP A 277 5.39 5.27 -23.95
C TRP A 277 4.18 4.46 -23.49
N SER A 278 4.39 3.51 -22.58
CA SER A 278 3.32 2.67 -22.04
C SER A 278 2.23 3.49 -21.35
N TRP A 279 2.63 4.55 -20.65
CA TRP A 279 1.70 5.47 -20.02
C TRP A 279 0.87 6.24 -21.05
N LEU A 280 1.50 6.84 -22.08
CA LEU A 280 0.81 7.60 -23.12
C LEU A 280 -0.18 6.71 -23.90
N VAL A 281 0.26 5.54 -24.33
CA VAL A 281 -0.59 4.61 -25.10
C VAL A 281 -1.58 3.91 -24.17
N GLY A 282 -1.20 3.62 -22.94
CA GLY A 282 -2.08 3.09 -21.89
C GLY A 282 -3.27 4.00 -21.63
N ARG A 283 -3.07 5.31 -21.47
CA ARG A 283 -4.15 6.28 -21.32
C ARG A 283 -5.10 6.33 -22.51
N THR A 284 -4.55 6.25 -23.73
CA THR A 284 -5.37 6.20 -24.95
C THR A 284 -6.19 4.92 -24.99
N SER A 285 -5.57 3.78 -24.68
CA SER A 285 -6.24 2.47 -24.64
C SER A 285 -7.32 2.43 -23.56
N ASP A 286 -7.04 2.98 -22.37
CA ASP A 286 -8.00 3.09 -21.26
C ASP A 286 -9.26 3.88 -21.65
N ALA A 287 -9.09 4.94 -22.44
CA ALA A 287 -10.21 5.74 -22.93
C ALA A 287 -11.05 5.04 -24.03
N LEU A 288 -10.44 4.11 -24.79
CA LEU A 288 -11.07 3.51 -25.98
C LEU A 288 -11.54 2.07 -25.77
N PHE A 289 -10.92 1.34 -24.85
CA PHE A 289 -11.14 -0.10 -24.70
C PHE A 289 -11.47 -0.48 -23.26
N ARG A 290 -12.38 -1.43 -23.11
CA ARG A 290 -12.68 -2.02 -21.81
C ARG A 290 -11.63 -3.07 -21.45
N VAL A 291 -11.26 -3.13 -20.18
CA VAL A 291 -10.43 -4.19 -19.66
C VAL A 291 -11.20 -5.51 -19.65
N PRO A 292 -10.58 -6.63 -20.09
CA PRO A 292 -11.21 -7.93 -20.02
C PRO A 292 -11.61 -8.30 -18.59
N ALA A 293 -12.75 -8.95 -18.42
CA ALA A 293 -13.23 -9.44 -17.12
C ALA A 293 -12.25 -10.45 -16.44
N SER A 294 -11.35 -11.05 -17.23
CA SER A 294 -10.31 -11.96 -16.73
C SER A 294 -9.06 -11.22 -16.19
N ALA A 295 -9.01 -9.89 -16.29
CA ALA A 295 -7.89 -9.12 -15.74
C ALA A 295 -7.91 -9.22 -14.21
N ARG A 296 -6.73 -9.54 -13.63
CA ARG A 296 -6.61 -9.63 -12.18
C ARG A 296 -6.64 -8.24 -11.57
N PRO A 297 -7.48 -8.00 -10.54
CA PRO A 297 -7.46 -6.78 -9.76
C PRO A 297 -6.10 -6.52 -9.11
N SER A 298 -5.77 -5.24 -8.89
CA SER A 298 -4.47 -4.84 -8.32
C SER A 298 -4.46 -4.76 -6.80
N GLY A 299 -5.58 -4.94 -6.13
CA GLY A 299 -5.70 -4.91 -4.69
C GLY A 299 -5.96 -6.28 -4.06
N LEU A 300 -5.56 -6.41 -2.80
CA LEU A 300 -5.98 -7.47 -1.89
C LEU A 300 -6.72 -6.86 -0.71
N LEU A 301 -7.84 -7.45 -0.34
CA LEU A 301 -8.61 -7.12 0.85
C LEU A 301 -8.62 -8.34 1.78
N LEU A 302 -8.24 -8.11 3.03
CA LEU A 302 -8.30 -9.06 4.12
C LEU A 302 -9.29 -8.54 5.17
N VAL A 303 -10.18 -9.41 5.66
CA VAL A 303 -10.91 -9.21 6.91
C VAL A 303 -10.60 -10.38 7.84
N ALA A 304 -10.22 -10.06 9.07
CA ALA A 304 -9.92 -11.04 10.09
C ALA A 304 -10.56 -10.64 11.42
N ARG A 305 -11.13 -11.61 12.13
CA ARG A 305 -11.83 -11.40 13.38
C ARG A 305 -10.92 -11.66 14.57
N LYS A 306 -10.99 -10.81 15.58
CA LYS A 306 -10.35 -11.01 16.87
C LYS A 306 -11.20 -12.01 17.70
N PRO A 307 -10.64 -13.14 18.15
CA PRO A 307 -11.36 -14.03 19.06
C PRO A 307 -11.79 -13.35 20.36
N SER A 308 -12.79 -13.92 21.04
CA SER A 308 -13.29 -13.49 22.34
C SER A 308 -12.25 -13.65 23.47
#